data_5cca3007c2864e70f98f896f1a0a8481
#
_entry.id   5cca3007c2864e70f98f896f1a0a8481
#
_cell.length_a   1.000
_cell.length_b   1.000
_cell.length_c   1.000
_cell.angle_alpha   90.00
_cell.angle_beta   90.00
_cell.angle_gamma   90.00
#
_symmetry.space_group_name_H-M   'P 1'
#
loop_
_entity.id
_entity.type
_entity.pdbx_description
1 polymer ?
#
loop_
_entity_poly.entity_id
_entity_poly.type
_entity_poly.pdbx_seq_one_letter_code
_entity_poly.pdbx_strand_id
1 'polypeptide(L)'
;MRLLIPLLLLVFLPVVLTGCGEHKPARASVPSPPPISEPDAPASSADARAPAKTALPADADGDVDLRGIPSDAKPISVETGLASWYGAPYHNRRGSNGDLYNMHAMTAAHRTLPLGSIVRVTNVKTGHSALVRITDRGPFVEGRVLDLSQAAAKKVDVWQAGVATVRVEVLRTPAPLETGGRWAVQIGAFAEEHAADKLVDHLSHRYHTAKVLCFSSPVGDWWVRVRVQDDDRKRAEEVAHNTQTPHGSIFLVRLD
;
A
#
# COMPACT_ATOMS: atom_id res chain seq x y z
N MET A 1 27.99 -80.55 21.26
CA MET A 1 27.18 -79.55 20.53
C MET A 1 26.70 -78.48 21.54
N ARG A 2 27.43 -77.39 21.62
CA ARG A 2 27.16 -76.29 22.57
C ARG A 2 26.55 -75.12 21.78
N LEU A 3 25.28 -74.78 22.03
CA LEU A 3 24.62 -73.61 21.50
C LEU A 3 25.06 -72.38 22.29
N LEU A 4 25.65 -71.43 21.63
CA LEU A 4 25.92 -70.07 22.14
C LEU A 4 24.73 -69.17 21.77
N ILE A 5 24.05 -68.59 22.79
CA ILE A 5 23.00 -67.60 22.64
C ILE A 5 23.70 -66.23 22.78
N PRO A 6 23.56 -65.29 21.81
CA PRO A 6 24.09 -63.96 22.00
C PRO A 6 23.14 -63.13 22.84
N LEU A 7 23.67 -62.50 23.86
CA LEU A 7 23.03 -61.55 24.75
C LEU A 7 22.76 -60.21 24.01
N LEU A 8 21.48 -59.91 23.75
CA LEU A 8 21.10 -58.65 23.13
C LEU A 8 21.07 -57.55 24.20
N LEU A 9 22.02 -56.65 24.12
CA LEU A 9 22.12 -55.48 25.02
C LEU A 9 21.12 -54.40 24.54
N LEU A 10 20.02 -54.20 25.26
CA LEU A 10 18.99 -53.18 25.01
C LEU A 10 19.51 -51.85 25.59
N VAL A 11 20.01 -50.95 24.77
CA VAL A 11 20.37 -49.58 25.16
C VAL A 11 19.10 -48.76 25.25
N PHE A 12 18.67 -48.45 26.47
CA PHE A 12 17.64 -47.46 26.73
C PHE A 12 18.21 -46.06 26.51
N LEU A 13 17.72 -45.39 25.44
CA LEU A 13 17.98 -43.97 25.19
C LEU A 13 16.87 -43.17 25.90
N PRO A 14 17.20 -42.24 26.80
CA PRO A 14 16.16 -41.39 27.40
C PRO A 14 15.71 -40.37 26.37
N VAL A 15 14.40 -40.41 26.03
CA VAL A 15 13.69 -39.36 25.26
C VAL A 15 13.55 -38.16 26.18
N VAL A 16 14.34 -37.14 25.93
CA VAL A 16 14.16 -35.82 26.54
C VAL A 16 12.97 -35.16 25.84
N LEU A 17 11.82 -35.12 26.50
CA LEU A 17 10.67 -34.31 26.13
C LEU A 17 11.03 -32.84 26.40
N THR A 18 11.57 -32.16 25.40
CA THR A 18 11.64 -30.70 25.39
C THR A 18 10.23 -30.15 25.20
N GLY A 19 9.74 -29.44 26.21
CA GLY A 19 8.43 -28.84 26.26
C GLY A 19 8.18 -27.92 25.06
N CYS A 20 6.99 -28.09 24.46
CA CYS A 20 6.40 -27.12 23.53
C CYS A 20 6.19 -25.81 24.26
N GLY A 21 7.10 -24.88 24.07
CA GLY A 21 6.83 -23.47 24.38
C GLY A 21 5.72 -22.98 23.46
N GLU A 22 4.58 -22.63 24.02
CA GLU A 22 3.52 -21.91 23.32
C GLU A 22 4.10 -20.61 22.75
N HIS A 23 4.38 -20.60 21.46
CA HIS A 23 4.63 -19.37 20.73
C HIS A 23 3.29 -18.64 20.64
N LYS A 24 3.07 -17.66 21.53
CA LYS A 24 2.07 -16.62 21.30
C LYS A 24 2.35 -16.02 19.91
N PRO A 25 1.35 -15.98 18.99
CA PRO A 25 1.58 -15.34 17.72
C PRO A 25 1.95 -13.89 17.99
N ALA A 26 3.14 -13.51 17.55
CA ALA A 26 3.56 -12.11 17.55
C ALA A 26 2.50 -11.35 16.76
N ARG A 27 1.87 -10.35 17.39
CA ARG A 27 1.01 -9.39 16.69
C ARG A 27 1.87 -8.79 15.59
N ALA A 28 1.61 -9.20 14.35
CA ALA A 28 2.24 -8.58 13.20
C ALA A 28 1.86 -7.10 13.23
N SER A 29 2.82 -6.25 13.59
CA SER A 29 2.69 -4.82 13.40
C SER A 29 2.66 -4.60 11.90
N VAL A 30 1.49 -4.33 11.36
CA VAL A 30 1.27 -4.10 9.93
C VAL A 30 1.95 -2.79 9.58
N PRO A 31 3.00 -2.78 8.73
CA PRO A 31 3.60 -1.53 8.27
C PRO A 31 2.56 -0.79 7.43
N SER A 32 2.39 0.48 7.74
CA SER A 32 1.47 1.36 7.03
C SER A 32 2.12 1.92 5.76
N PRO A 33 1.36 2.33 4.73
CA PRO A 33 1.92 2.84 3.48
C PRO A 33 2.71 4.14 3.69
N PRO A 34 3.81 4.34 2.95
CA PRO A 34 4.59 5.56 3.02
C PRO A 34 3.86 6.72 2.34
N PRO A 35 3.83 7.91 2.95
CA PRO A 35 3.48 9.13 2.25
C PRO A 35 4.58 9.48 1.25
N ILE A 36 4.20 10.05 0.13
CA ILE A 36 5.11 10.55 -0.87
C ILE A 36 5.42 12.00 -0.51
N SER A 37 6.48 12.22 0.24
CA SER A 37 7.08 13.55 0.33
C SER A 37 8.21 13.59 -0.69
N GLU A 38 8.10 14.42 -1.71
CA GLU A 38 9.28 14.83 -2.49
C GLU A 38 10.20 15.59 -1.55
N PRO A 39 11.54 15.39 -1.62
CA PRO A 39 12.47 16.21 -0.86
C PRO A 39 12.30 17.67 -1.25
N ASP A 40 12.28 18.57 -0.26
CA ASP A 40 12.25 20.01 -0.44
C ASP A 40 13.39 20.43 -1.39
N ALA A 41 13.03 20.84 -2.61
CA ALA A 41 13.94 21.51 -3.49
C ALA A 41 14.16 22.95 -2.94
N PRO A 42 15.39 23.50 -2.95
CA PRO A 42 15.62 24.86 -2.51
C PRO A 42 14.81 25.82 -3.39
N ALA A 43 14.15 26.77 -2.73
CA ALA A 43 13.34 27.79 -3.36
C ALA A 43 14.15 28.56 -4.40
N SER A 44 13.87 28.34 -5.67
CA SER A 44 14.27 29.21 -6.77
C SER A 44 13.02 29.85 -7.33
N SER A 45 12.92 31.14 -7.12
CA SER A 45 11.92 32.04 -7.69
C SER A 45 12.00 32.06 -9.21
N ALA A 46 10.94 31.62 -9.91
CA ALA A 46 10.57 32.11 -11.23
C ALA A 46 9.14 31.74 -11.57
N ASP A 47 8.35 32.74 -11.87
CA ASP A 47 6.98 32.70 -12.41
C ASP A 47 6.84 31.73 -13.58
N ALA A 48 5.92 30.77 -13.42
CA ALA A 48 5.22 30.15 -14.55
C ALA A 48 3.83 29.72 -14.10
N ARG A 49 2.87 30.53 -14.42
CA ARG A 49 1.44 30.36 -14.20
C ARG A 49 0.92 29.21 -15.04
N ALA A 50 0.84 27.98 -14.46
CA ALA A 50 0.09 26.88 -15.04
C ALA A 50 -1.41 27.03 -14.72
N PRO A 51 -2.34 26.62 -15.62
CA PRO A 51 -3.76 26.81 -15.39
C PRO A 51 -4.25 26.00 -14.20
N ALA A 52 -4.95 26.67 -13.29
CA ALA A 52 -5.58 26.07 -12.14
C ALA A 52 -6.55 24.96 -12.57
N LYS A 53 -6.21 23.70 -12.28
CA LYS A 53 -7.18 22.62 -12.24
C LYS A 53 -8.17 22.95 -11.13
N THR A 54 -9.44 23.06 -11.48
CA THR A 54 -10.55 23.28 -10.57
C THR A 54 -10.52 22.19 -9.50
N ALA A 55 -9.94 22.51 -8.35
CA ALA A 55 -10.07 21.70 -7.15
C ALA A 55 -11.53 21.83 -6.68
N LEU A 56 -12.22 20.71 -6.53
CA LEU A 56 -13.50 20.68 -5.84
C LEU A 56 -13.26 21.19 -4.42
N PRO A 57 -14.10 22.10 -3.88
CA PRO A 57 -13.90 22.67 -2.56
C PRO A 57 -13.92 21.56 -1.50
N ALA A 58 -12.88 21.45 -0.72
CA ALA A 58 -12.89 20.70 0.52
C ALA A 58 -13.61 21.60 1.55
N ASP A 59 -14.73 21.12 2.07
CA ASP A 59 -15.38 21.77 3.19
C ASP A 59 -14.47 21.69 4.42
N ALA A 60 -14.50 22.75 5.25
CA ALA A 60 -13.54 23.00 6.34
C ALA A 60 -13.47 21.91 7.44
N ASP A 61 -14.34 20.90 7.39
CA ASP A 61 -14.39 19.77 8.32
C ASP A 61 -13.78 18.47 7.76
N GLY A 62 -13.09 18.51 6.60
CA GLY A 62 -12.54 17.30 6.00
C GLY A 62 -13.60 16.30 5.56
N ASP A 63 -14.87 16.70 5.51
CA ASP A 63 -15.96 15.88 5.05
C ASP A 63 -15.89 15.83 3.52
N VAL A 64 -15.40 14.71 3.05
CA VAL A 64 -15.38 14.36 1.63
C VAL A 64 -16.81 14.48 1.12
N ASP A 65 -17.06 15.31 0.08
CA ASP A 65 -18.40 15.38 -0.54
C ASP A 65 -18.77 14.03 -1.17
N LEU A 66 -19.31 13.16 -0.32
CA LEU A 66 -19.87 11.86 -0.67
C LEU A 66 -21.36 11.96 -1.00
N ARG A 67 -21.92 13.18 -0.91
CA ARG A 67 -23.31 13.46 -1.22
C ARG A 67 -23.57 13.26 -2.72
N GLY A 68 -24.74 12.78 -3.03
CA GLY A 68 -25.16 12.55 -4.42
C GLY A 68 -24.73 11.20 -5.02
N ILE A 69 -24.17 10.28 -4.24
CA ILE A 69 -24.01 8.88 -4.64
C ILE A 69 -25.26 8.10 -4.15
N PRO A 70 -26.14 7.62 -5.04
CA PRO A 70 -27.28 6.79 -4.64
C PRO A 70 -26.83 5.50 -3.93
N SER A 71 -27.61 5.02 -2.97
CA SER A 71 -27.30 3.77 -2.25
C SER A 71 -27.27 2.55 -3.18
N ASP A 72 -28.06 2.59 -4.26
CA ASP A 72 -28.20 1.58 -5.31
C ASP A 72 -27.29 1.84 -6.53
N ALA A 73 -26.36 2.81 -6.45
CA ALA A 73 -25.45 3.12 -7.54
C ALA A 73 -24.71 1.87 -8.01
N LYS A 74 -24.80 1.60 -9.32
CA LYS A 74 -24.09 0.46 -9.94
C LYS A 74 -22.58 0.74 -9.97
N PRO A 75 -21.75 -0.20 -9.53
CA PRO A 75 -20.31 -0.02 -9.57
C PRO A 75 -19.76 -0.08 -11.00
N ILE A 76 -18.78 0.78 -11.29
CA ILE A 76 -17.98 0.78 -12.51
C ILE A 76 -17.03 -0.44 -12.52
N SER A 77 -16.48 -0.77 -11.34
CA SER A 77 -15.56 -1.89 -11.13
C SER A 77 -15.71 -2.42 -9.71
N VAL A 78 -15.37 -3.69 -9.51
CA VAL A 78 -15.45 -4.37 -8.21
C VAL A 78 -14.16 -5.15 -8.00
N GLU A 79 -13.57 -5.01 -6.82
CA GLU A 79 -12.41 -5.76 -6.37
C GLU A 79 -12.68 -6.33 -4.97
N THR A 80 -12.15 -7.52 -4.67
CA THR A 80 -12.21 -8.12 -3.33
C THR A 80 -10.81 -8.47 -2.87
N GLY A 81 -10.45 -8.08 -1.65
CA GLY A 81 -9.13 -8.34 -1.11
C GLY A 81 -9.01 -7.92 0.35
N LEU A 82 -7.81 -7.98 0.89
CA LEU A 82 -7.57 -7.56 2.26
C LEU A 82 -7.47 -6.02 2.34
N ALA A 83 -8.12 -5.46 3.34
CA ALA A 83 -7.93 -4.07 3.74
C ALA A 83 -7.32 -3.99 5.13
N SER A 84 -6.47 -2.98 5.32
CA SER A 84 -5.93 -2.56 6.60
C SER A 84 -6.27 -1.08 6.83
N TRP A 85 -5.63 -0.43 7.78
CA TRP A 85 -5.81 1.00 8.04
C TRP A 85 -4.51 1.65 8.51
N TYR A 86 -4.41 2.95 8.31
CA TYR A 86 -3.27 3.77 8.73
C TYR A 86 -3.76 4.94 9.61
N GLY A 87 -2.94 5.33 10.58
CA GLY A 87 -3.37 6.24 11.66
C GLY A 87 -2.35 7.32 12.00
N ALA A 88 -2.14 7.54 13.30
CA ALA A 88 -1.42 8.68 13.85
C ALA A 88 -0.04 9.02 13.23
N PRO A 89 0.84 8.09 12.87
CA PRO A 89 2.13 8.44 12.27
C PRO A 89 2.03 9.21 10.94
N TYR A 90 0.90 9.07 10.25
CA TYR A 90 0.64 9.71 8.95
C TYR A 90 -0.26 10.95 9.06
N HIS A 91 -0.90 11.17 10.20
CA HIS A 91 -1.79 12.33 10.42
C HIS A 91 -1.06 13.63 10.21
N ASN A 92 -1.68 14.58 9.48
CA ASN A 92 -1.11 15.87 9.09
C ASN A 92 0.13 15.78 8.15
N ARG A 93 0.40 14.61 7.54
CA ARG A 93 1.38 14.50 6.46
C ARG A 93 0.71 14.60 5.09
N ARG A 94 1.45 15.05 4.07
CA ARG A 94 0.91 15.13 2.71
C ARG A 94 0.66 13.74 2.14
N GLY A 95 -0.55 13.50 1.68
CA GLY A 95 -0.90 12.33 0.88
C GLY A 95 -0.49 12.50 -0.59
N SER A 96 -0.72 11.45 -1.36
CA SER A 96 -0.35 11.43 -2.80
C SER A 96 -1.16 12.40 -3.65
N ASN A 97 -2.32 12.85 -3.19
CA ASN A 97 -3.12 13.90 -3.82
C ASN A 97 -2.63 15.33 -3.51
N GLY A 98 -1.64 15.47 -2.62
CA GLY A 98 -1.08 16.75 -2.16
C GLY A 98 -1.75 17.35 -0.93
N ASP A 99 -2.90 16.84 -0.51
CA ASP A 99 -3.62 17.31 0.69
C ASP A 99 -2.99 16.71 1.97
N LEU A 100 -3.24 17.36 3.11
CA LEU A 100 -2.86 16.80 4.41
C LEU A 100 -3.79 15.62 4.76
N TYR A 101 -3.21 14.49 5.08
CA TYR A 101 -3.96 13.33 5.53
C TYR A 101 -4.65 13.60 6.87
N ASN A 102 -5.98 13.45 6.89
CA ASN A 102 -6.79 13.51 8.10
C ASN A 102 -7.30 12.10 8.44
N MET A 103 -6.81 11.51 9.54
CA MET A 103 -7.24 10.16 9.95
C MET A 103 -8.72 10.09 10.37
N HIS A 104 -9.38 11.25 10.58
CA HIS A 104 -10.81 11.35 10.94
C HIS A 104 -11.71 11.54 9.72
N ALA A 105 -11.16 11.74 8.52
CA ALA A 105 -11.92 11.85 7.28
C ALA A 105 -12.20 10.48 6.66
N MET A 106 -13.23 10.37 5.81
CA MET A 106 -13.61 9.14 5.11
C MET A 106 -12.77 8.95 3.84
N THR A 107 -11.52 8.52 4.01
CA THR A 107 -10.52 8.38 2.93
C THR A 107 -9.84 7.01 2.96
N ALA A 108 -9.17 6.69 1.86
CA ALA A 108 -8.37 5.49 1.74
C ALA A 108 -7.22 5.65 0.75
N ALA A 109 -6.23 4.75 0.84
CA ALA A 109 -5.15 4.58 -0.11
C ALA A 109 -5.41 3.36 -1.01
N HIS A 110 -5.19 3.53 -2.32
CA HIS A 110 -5.26 2.47 -3.32
C HIS A 110 -4.13 2.64 -4.36
N ARG A 111 -3.55 1.53 -4.83
CA ARG A 111 -2.39 1.58 -5.73
C ARG A 111 -2.70 2.19 -7.09
N THR A 112 -3.83 1.82 -7.71
CA THR A 112 -4.09 2.03 -9.13
C THR A 112 -5.36 2.82 -9.45
N LEU A 113 -6.28 3.00 -8.52
CA LEU A 113 -7.46 3.85 -8.75
C LEU A 113 -7.04 5.32 -8.90
N PRO A 114 -7.62 6.10 -9.83
CA PRO A 114 -7.40 7.54 -9.91
C PRO A 114 -7.63 8.23 -8.56
N LEU A 115 -6.75 9.17 -8.19
CA LEU A 115 -6.96 9.98 -6.98
C LEU A 115 -8.26 10.78 -7.12
N GLY A 116 -9.05 10.83 -6.04
CA GLY A 116 -10.40 11.41 -6.06
C GLY A 116 -11.51 10.42 -6.40
N SER A 117 -11.21 9.17 -6.75
CA SER A 117 -12.24 8.14 -6.93
C SER A 117 -13.05 7.93 -5.66
N ILE A 118 -14.36 7.73 -5.81
CA ILE A 118 -15.27 7.38 -4.70
C ILE A 118 -15.59 5.90 -4.80
N VAL A 119 -15.34 5.20 -3.71
CA VAL A 119 -15.60 3.77 -3.61
C VAL A 119 -16.49 3.44 -2.42
N ARG A 120 -17.35 2.44 -2.59
CA ARG A 120 -18.03 1.78 -1.48
C ARG A 120 -17.16 0.62 -1.01
N VAL A 121 -16.83 0.63 0.27
CA VAL A 121 -16.08 -0.45 0.91
C VAL A 121 -17.04 -1.21 1.81
N THR A 122 -17.17 -2.51 1.60
CA THR A 122 -18.02 -3.40 2.41
C THR A 122 -17.15 -4.48 3.04
N ASN A 123 -17.20 -4.61 4.35
CA ASN A 123 -16.59 -5.74 5.06
C ASN A 123 -17.37 -7.00 4.74
N VAL A 124 -16.71 -7.99 4.14
CA VAL A 124 -17.36 -9.22 3.66
C VAL A 124 -17.94 -10.03 4.82
N LYS A 125 -17.30 -9.96 6.01
CA LYS A 125 -17.74 -10.73 7.18
C LYS A 125 -18.92 -10.11 7.89
N THR A 126 -18.94 -8.78 8.06
CA THR A 126 -19.97 -8.09 8.87
C THR A 126 -21.07 -7.45 8.03
N GLY A 127 -20.83 -7.23 6.74
CA GLY A 127 -21.74 -6.51 5.83
C GLY A 127 -21.74 -5.00 6.03
N HIS A 128 -21.02 -4.46 7.01
CA HIS A 128 -20.93 -3.01 7.21
C HIS A 128 -20.20 -2.35 6.05
N SER A 129 -20.73 -1.25 5.57
CA SER A 129 -20.21 -0.53 4.41
C SER A 129 -20.08 0.96 4.66
N ALA A 130 -19.16 1.59 3.91
CA ALA A 130 -18.95 3.03 3.91
C ALA A 130 -18.49 3.51 2.55
N LEU A 131 -18.81 4.77 2.22
CA LEU A 131 -18.22 5.48 1.10
C LEU A 131 -16.92 6.13 1.55
N VAL A 132 -15.85 5.99 0.74
CA VAL A 132 -14.57 6.62 0.99
C VAL A 132 -14.01 7.22 -0.30
N ARG A 133 -13.20 8.28 -0.17
CA ARG A 133 -12.43 8.85 -1.28
C ARG A 133 -11.03 8.30 -1.30
N ILE A 134 -10.52 7.96 -2.49
CA ILE A 134 -9.12 7.59 -2.68
C ILE A 134 -8.28 8.87 -2.74
N THR A 135 -7.44 9.08 -1.74
CA THR A 135 -6.61 10.28 -1.58
C THR A 135 -5.13 9.96 -1.54
N ASP A 136 -4.78 8.67 -1.42
CA ASP A 136 -3.39 8.27 -1.26
C ASP A 136 -3.05 6.99 -2.02
N ARG A 137 -1.74 6.66 -2.07
CA ARG A 137 -1.16 5.50 -2.71
C ARG A 137 -0.72 4.45 -1.70
N GLY A 138 -1.04 3.23 -1.99
CA GLY A 138 -0.86 2.03 -1.18
C GLY A 138 -2.05 1.10 -1.34
N PRO A 139 -2.10 -0.02 -0.64
CA PRO A 139 -1.05 -0.55 0.23
C PRO A 139 0.15 -1.11 -0.55
N PHE A 140 1.33 -0.96 0.03
CA PHE A 140 2.56 -1.57 -0.48
C PHE A 140 2.94 -2.80 0.35
N VAL A 141 1.94 -3.65 0.58
CA VAL A 141 2.03 -4.94 1.25
C VAL A 141 1.29 -5.96 0.40
N GLU A 142 1.91 -7.10 0.15
CA GLU A 142 1.29 -8.16 -0.65
C GLU A 142 -0.04 -8.65 -0.06
N GLY A 143 -0.97 -8.99 -0.93
CA GLY A 143 -2.29 -9.46 -0.54
C GLY A 143 -3.28 -8.38 -0.09
N ARG A 144 -2.82 -7.14 0.17
CA ARG A 144 -3.71 -6.02 0.48
C ARG A 144 -4.05 -5.22 -0.76
N VAL A 145 -5.30 -4.77 -0.81
CA VAL A 145 -5.83 -3.93 -1.92
C VAL A 145 -6.15 -2.51 -1.46
N LEU A 146 -6.45 -2.31 -0.17
CA LEU A 146 -6.89 -1.03 0.37
C LEU A 146 -6.33 -0.77 1.75
N ASP A 147 -5.90 0.46 2.01
CA ASP A 147 -5.65 0.94 3.37
C ASP A 147 -6.62 2.08 3.70
N LEU A 148 -7.38 1.91 4.76
CA LEU A 148 -8.43 2.84 5.20
C LEU A 148 -7.87 3.89 6.16
N SER A 149 -8.46 5.08 6.18
CA SER A 149 -8.31 5.97 7.31
C SER A 149 -8.86 5.34 8.59
N GLN A 150 -8.48 5.84 9.75
CA GLN A 150 -9.00 5.34 11.02
C GLN A 150 -10.53 5.45 11.10
N ALA A 151 -11.10 6.58 10.65
CA ALA A 151 -12.55 6.78 10.64
C ALA A 151 -13.27 5.77 9.73
N ALA A 152 -12.77 5.57 8.51
CA ALA A 152 -13.31 4.59 7.59
C ALA A 152 -13.19 3.16 8.13
N ALA A 153 -12.03 2.81 8.70
CA ALA A 153 -11.80 1.48 9.29
C ALA A 153 -12.75 1.17 10.44
N LYS A 154 -13.04 2.17 11.29
CA LYS A 154 -14.04 2.04 12.37
C LYS A 154 -15.44 1.80 11.81
N LYS A 155 -15.79 2.47 10.71
CA LYS A 155 -17.12 2.38 10.09
C LYS A 155 -17.41 1.02 9.47
N VAL A 156 -16.37 0.31 9.01
CA VAL A 156 -16.48 -1.00 8.35
C VAL A 156 -15.84 -2.14 9.17
N ASP A 157 -15.66 -1.98 10.48
CA ASP A 157 -15.14 -2.98 11.43
C ASP A 157 -13.74 -3.53 11.10
N VAL A 158 -12.93 -2.77 10.36
CA VAL A 158 -11.53 -3.15 10.10
C VAL A 158 -10.60 -2.69 11.21
N TRP A 159 -10.97 -1.63 11.95
CA TRP A 159 -10.10 -1.00 12.94
C TRP A 159 -9.66 -1.95 14.06
N GLN A 160 -10.59 -2.68 14.68
CA GLN A 160 -10.26 -3.61 15.77
C GLN A 160 -9.60 -4.89 15.24
N ALA A 161 -10.01 -5.35 14.07
CA ALA A 161 -9.46 -6.54 13.43
C ALA A 161 -8.03 -6.32 12.90
N GLY A 162 -7.63 -5.05 12.65
CA GLY A 162 -6.37 -4.68 12.01
C GLY A 162 -6.38 -4.95 10.52
N VAL A 163 -6.84 -6.12 10.09
CA VAL A 163 -6.99 -6.55 8.69
C VAL A 163 -8.30 -7.32 8.54
N ALA A 164 -9.03 -7.05 7.44
CA ALA A 164 -10.23 -7.80 7.09
C ALA A 164 -10.41 -7.89 5.57
N THR A 165 -11.13 -8.89 5.10
CA THR A 165 -11.53 -8.99 3.69
C THR A 165 -12.65 -8.00 3.42
N VAL A 166 -12.44 -7.15 2.42
CA VAL A 166 -13.42 -6.18 1.97
C VAL A 166 -13.73 -6.34 0.48
N ARG A 167 -14.93 -5.92 0.11
CA ARG A 167 -15.35 -5.70 -1.27
C ARG A 167 -15.29 -4.20 -1.54
N VAL A 168 -14.55 -3.80 -2.55
CA VAL A 168 -14.33 -2.42 -2.99
C VAL A 168 -15.09 -2.22 -4.29
N GLU A 169 -16.07 -1.33 -4.31
CA GLU A 169 -16.91 -1.01 -5.46
C GLU A 169 -16.63 0.42 -5.91
N VAL A 170 -16.06 0.62 -7.09
CA VAL A 170 -15.81 1.95 -7.64
C VAL A 170 -17.12 2.52 -8.17
N LEU A 171 -17.61 3.62 -7.57
CA LEU A 171 -18.87 4.25 -7.93
C LEU A 171 -18.68 5.50 -8.78
N ARG A 172 -17.58 6.22 -8.59
CA ARG A 172 -17.23 7.41 -9.36
C ARG A 172 -15.71 7.52 -9.49
N THR A 173 -15.23 7.96 -10.63
CA THR A 173 -13.81 8.20 -10.87
C THR A 173 -13.60 9.44 -11.73
N PRO A 174 -12.60 10.30 -11.43
CA PRO A 174 -12.30 11.49 -12.23
C PRO A 174 -11.64 11.19 -13.57
N ALA A 175 -11.11 9.97 -13.76
CA ALA A 175 -10.41 9.53 -14.95
C ALA A 175 -10.72 8.06 -15.26
N PRO A 176 -10.57 7.59 -16.51
CA PRO A 176 -10.75 6.19 -16.86
C PRO A 176 -9.86 5.26 -16.04
N LEU A 177 -10.34 4.06 -15.72
CA LEU A 177 -9.59 3.05 -14.96
C LEU A 177 -8.55 2.35 -15.82
N GLU A 178 -8.94 1.97 -17.05
CA GLU A 178 -8.15 1.08 -17.92
C GLU A 178 -7.20 1.84 -18.84
N THR A 179 -7.49 3.11 -19.15
CA THR A 179 -6.72 3.89 -20.12
C THR A 179 -6.16 5.15 -19.51
N GLY A 180 -5.00 5.60 -20.04
CA GLY A 180 -4.34 6.82 -19.57
C GLY A 180 -3.75 6.68 -18.19
N GLY A 181 -3.61 7.82 -17.51
CA GLY A 181 -2.96 7.93 -16.21
C GLY A 181 -1.45 7.95 -16.32
N ARG A 182 -0.82 8.30 -15.21
CA ARG A 182 0.62 8.33 -15.04
C ARG A 182 1.03 7.16 -14.16
N TRP A 183 2.07 6.42 -14.56
CA TRP A 183 2.41 5.16 -13.90
C TRP A 183 3.88 5.10 -13.47
N ALA A 184 4.13 4.40 -12.39
CA ALA A 184 5.45 4.12 -11.88
C ALA A 184 5.52 2.73 -11.26
N VAL A 185 6.73 2.27 -10.98
CA VAL A 185 6.97 1.06 -10.18
C VAL A 185 7.48 1.48 -8.81
N GLN A 186 6.94 0.90 -7.76
CA GLN A 186 7.42 1.08 -6.39
C GLN A 186 7.90 -0.23 -5.82
N ILE A 187 9.10 -0.22 -5.24
CA ILE A 187 9.84 -1.40 -4.78
C ILE A 187 10.25 -1.21 -3.32
N GLY A 188 10.02 -2.18 -2.51
CA GLY A 188 10.36 -2.17 -1.08
C GLY A 188 9.41 -3.06 -0.27
N ALA A 189 9.33 -2.92 1.03
CA ALA A 189 10.10 -1.98 1.87
C ALA A 189 11.49 -2.54 2.16
N PHE A 190 12.48 -1.66 2.27
CA PHE A 190 13.82 -2.01 2.73
C PHE A 190 14.01 -1.45 4.14
N ALA A 191 14.57 -2.26 5.05
CA ALA A 191 14.88 -1.82 6.41
C ALA A 191 16.09 -0.86 6.42
N GLU A 192 17.01 -1.03 5.47
CA GLU A 192 18.27 -0.30 5.39
C GLU A 192 18.33 0.57 4.14
N GLU A 193 18.71 1.85 4.31
CA GLU A 193 18.91 2.81 3.23
C GLU A 193 19.86 2.28 2.16
N HIS A 194 21.00 1.73 2.58
CA HIS A 194 22.01 1.20 1.69
C HIS A 194 21.48 0.08 0.76
N ALA A 195 20.50 -0.72 1.20
CA ALA A 195 19.88 -1.74 0.35
C ALA A 195 19.02 -1.10 -0.75
N ALA A 196 18.32 0.00 -0.42
CA ALA A 196 17.56 0.78 -1.38
C ALA A 196 18.48 1.51 -2.37
N ASP A 197 19.56 2.13 -1.91
CA ASP A 197 20.53 2.84 -2.75
C ASP A 197 21.22 1.92 -3.78
N LYS A 198 21.62 0.73 -3.37
CA LYS A 198 22.16 -0.29 -4.30
C LYS A 198 21.17 -0.61 -5.42
N LEU A 199 19.89 -0.69 -5.09
CA LEU A 199 18.86 -0.93 -6.10
C LEU A 199 18.68 0.28 -7.00
N VAL A 200 18.74 1.51 -6.46
CA VAL A 200 18.71 2.77 -7.26
C VAL A 200 19.84 2.76 -8.27
N ASP A 201 21.08 2.48 -7.85
CA ASP A 201 22.24 2.42 -8.75
C ASP A 201 22.03 1.39 -9.85
N HIS A 202 21.64 0.17 -9.48
CA HIS A 202 21.39 -0.90 -10.45
C HIS A 202 20.31 -0.52 -11.48
N LEU A 203 19.17 0.01 -11.02
CA LEU A 203 18.06 0.37 -11.90
C LEU A 203 18.35 1.61 -12.76
N SER A 204 19.11 2.57 -12.24
CA SER A 204 19.54 3.75 -12.99
C SER A 204 20.46 3.38 -14.14
N HIS A 205 21.35 2.40 -13.96
CA HIS A 205 22.19 1.87 -15.03
C HIS A 205 21.40 1.04 -16.05
N ARG A 206 20.37 0.32 -15.61
CA ARG A 206 19.56 -0.52 -16.49
C ARG A 206 18.53 0.26 -17.30
N TYR A 207 17.91 1.28 -16.68
CA TYR A 207 16.82 2.07 -17.26
C TYR A 207 17.21 3.54 -17.40
N HIS A 208 18.13 3.85 -18.31
CA HIS A 208 18.73 5.19 -18.50
C HIS A 208 17.72 6.32 -18.76
N THR A 209 16.51 6.00 -19.26
CA THR A 209 15.45 6.97 -19.53
C THR A 209 14.47 7.11 -18.36
N ALA A 210 14.61 6.30 -17.32
CA ALA A 210 13.77 6.35 -16.15
C ALA A 210 14.36 7.28 -15.06
N LYS A 211 13.50 7.94 -14.30
CA LYS A 211 13.89 8.61 -13.07
C LYS A 211 13.73 7.64 -11.92
N VAL A 212 14.83 7.25 -11.29
CA VAL A 212 14.84 6.38 -10.11
C VAL A 212 15.02 7.24 -8.86
N LEU A 213 14.15 7.05 -7.87
CA LEU A 213 14.09 7.83 -6.64
C LEU A 213 14.12 6.91 -5.43
N CYS A 214 14.91 7.28 -4.41
CA CYS A 214 14.86 6.67 -3.09
C CYS A 214 14.19 7.62 -2.11
N PHE A 215 13.38 7.09 -1.20
CA PHE A 215 12.73 7.88 -0.14
C PHE A 215 12.39 7.01 1.06
N SER A 216 12.33 7.62 2.25
CA SER A 216 11.91 6.93 3.47
C SER A 216 10.44 7.15 3.80
N SER A 217 9.84 6.17 4.46
CA SER A 217 8.49 6.28 5.02
C SER A 217 8.52 6.92 6.42
N PRO A 218 7.40 7.45 6.93
CA PRO A 218 7.30 7.96 8.30
C PRO A 218 7.57 6.93 9.39
N VAL A 219 7.53 5.65 9.05
CA VAL A 219 7.82 4.54 9.97
C VAL A 219 9.23 3.98 9.81
N GLY A 220 10.06 4.60 8.94
CA GLY A 220 11.48 4.31 8.80
C GLY A 220 11.84 3.33 7.68
N ASP A 221 10.88 2.79 6.95
CA ASP A 221 11.18 1.94 5.79
C ASP A 221 11.67 2.77 4.60
N TRP A 222 12.56 2.20 3.81
CA TRP A 222 13.07 2.79 2.57
C TRP A 222 12.40 2.21 1.34
N TRP A 223 12.17 3.05 0.33
CA TRP A 223 11.45 2.72 -0.90
C TRP A 223 12.17 3.23 -2.13
N VAL A 224 12.12 2.46 -3.20
CA VAL A 224 12.62 2.86 -4.51
C VAL A 224 11.44 3.02 -5.46
N ARG A 225 11.38 4.17 -6.14
CA ARG A 225 10.37 4.43 -7.18
C ARG A 225 11.04 4.62 -8.54
N VAL A 226 10.58 3.87 -9.52
CA VAL A 226 11.02 3.99 -10.91
C VAL A 226 9.91 4.68 -11.70
N ARG A 227 10.15 5.92 -12.11
CA ARG A 227 9.30 6.66 -13.04
C ARG A 227 9.85 6.49 -14.43
N VAL A 228 9.13 5.78 -15.27
CA VAL A 228 9.49 5.55 -16.67
C VAL A 228 9.25 6.79 -17.51
N GLN A 229 9.83 6.83 -18.71
CA GLN A 229 9.59 7.91 -19.65
C GLN A 229 8.09 8.07 -19.92
N ASP A 230 7.60 9.31 -19.88
CA ASP A 230 6.21 9.72 -20.07
C ASP A 230 5.23 9.13 -19.02
N ASP A 231 5.76 8.54 -17.94
CA ASP A 231 5.00 7.80 -16.94
C ASP A 231 4.04 6.75 -17.56
N ASP A 232 4.49 6.12 -18.68
CA ASP A 232 3.71 5.19 -19.50
C ASP A 232 3.43 3.87 -18.77
N ARG A 233 2.18 3.39 -18.84
CA ARG A 233 1.75 2.18 -18.11
C ARG A 233 2.48 0.93 -18.59
N LYS A 234 2.58 0.70 -19.90
CA LYS A 234 3.19 -0.52 -20.44
C LYS A 234 4.67 -0.59 -20.09
N ARG A 235 5.37 0.53 -20.18
CA ARG A 235 6.78 0.61 -19.76
C ARG A 235 6.94 0.36 -18.25
N ALA A 236 6.02 0.86 -17.43
CA ALA A 236 6.05 0.58 -16.00
C ALA A 236 5.78 -0.90 -15.71
N GLU A 237 4.84 -1.53 -16.40
CA GLU A 237 4.56 -2.96 -16.32
C GLU A 237 5.78 -3.80 -16.75
N GLU A 238 6.47 -3.42 -17.83
CA GLU A 238 7.71 -4.06 -18.27
C GLU A 238 8.83 -3.97 -17.23
N VAL A 239 9.01 -2.79 -16.62
CA VAL A 239 9.98 -2.60 -15.53
C VAL A 239 9.61 -3.47 -14.33
N ALA A 240 8.32 -3.49 -13.95
CA ALA A 240 7.87 -4.32 -12.83
C ALA A 240 8.10 -5.82 -13.08
N HIS A 241 7.81 -6.29 -14.30
CA HIS A 241 8.00 -7.69 -14.68
C HIS A 241 9.48 -8.10 -14.77
N ASN A 242 10.33 -7.22 -15.30
CA ASN A 242 11.73 -7.51 -15.55
C ASN A 242 12.67 -7.17 -14.39
N THR A 243 12.15 -6.57 -13.33
CA THR A 243 12.94 -6.26 -12.14
C THR A 243 12.88 -7.42 -11.16
N GLN A 244 14.03 -7.77 -10.60
CA GLN A 244 14.16 -8.72 -9.51
C GLN A 244 14.77 -7.98 -8.32
N THR A 245 14.24 -8.24 -7.14
CA THR A 245 14.77 -7.70 -5.89
C THR A 245 14.95 -8.85 -4.89
N PRO A 246 16.09 -8.92 -4.19
CA PRO A 246 16.29 -9.95 -3.16
C PRO A 246 15.43 -9.68 -1.91
N HIS A 247 14.98 -8.45 -1.74
CA HIS A 247 14.17 -8.01 -0.61
C HIS A 247 13.07 -7.08 -1.08
N GLY A 248 11.92 -7.11 -0.37
CA GLY A 248 10.76 -6.29 -0.68
C GLY A 248 9.94 -6.81 -1.87
N SER A 249 8.83 -6.14 -2.11
CA SER A 249 7.87 -6.46 -3.16
C SER A 249 7.83 -5.37 -4.23
N ILE A 250 7.34 -5.70 -5.41
CA ILE A 250 7.27 -4.80 -6.55
C ILE A 250 5.80 -4.49 -6.85
N PHE A 251 5.48 -3.21 -6.89
CA PHE A 251 4.11 -2.73 -7.10
C PHE A 251 4.04 -1.78 -8.28
N LEU A 252 3.04 -2.00 -9.15
CA LEU A 252 2.62 -1.02 -10.13
C LEU A 252 1.77 0.04 -9.43
N VAL A 253 2.05 1.31 -9.69
CA VAL A 253 1.43 2.45 -9.01
C VAL A 253 0.98 3.50 -10.02
N ARG A 254 -0.26 3.95 -9.90
CA ARG A 254 -0.76 5.11 -10.63
C ARG A 254 -0.41 6.38 -9.86
N LEU A 255 0.04 7.45 -10.54
CA LEU A 255 0.52 8.69 -9.91
C LEU A 255 -0.52 9.82 -9.88
N ASP A 256 -1.61 9.73 -10.65
CA ASP A 256 -2.68 10.73 -10.78
C ASP A 256 -4.02 10.28 -10.22
#